data_26fbf54a927ec75ae37772e60a151987
#
_entry.id   26fbf54a927ec75ae37772e60a151987
#
_cell.length_a   1.000
_cell.length_b   1.000
_cell.length_c   1.000
_cell.angle_alpha   90.00
_cell.angle_beta   90.00
_cell.angle_gamma   90.00
#
_symmetry.space_group_name_H-M   'P 1'
#
loop_
_entity.id
_entity.type
_entity.pdbx_description
1 polymer ?
#
loop_
_entity_poly.entity_id
_entity_poly.type
_entity_poly.pdbx_seq_one_letter_code
_entity_poly.pdbx_strand_id
1 'polypeptide(L)'
;VDQNWSAELVFHGNQGPRPLIPTLFTVFKDIAMADQKIRIRLKAYDHRLIDRSASEIVETAKRTGAQVRGPIPLPTKIERYTVLVSPHVDKDARDQYETRTHKRVLDIVDPNDKTVDALMKLELAAGVDVQIKLT
;
A
#
# COMPACT_ATOMS: atom_id res chain seq x y z
N VAL A 1 -62.15 -50.11 -31.91
CA VAL A 1 -61.26 -50.24 -30.79
C VAL A 1 -59.99 -49.52 -31.12
N ASP A 2 -59.97 -48.24 -30.92
CA ASP A 2 -58.83 -47.39 -31.21
C ASP A 2 -58.08 -47.07 -29.91
N GLN A 3 -56.93 -47.67 -29.78
CA GLN A 3 -56.01 -47.34 -28.70
C GLN A 3 -54.99 -46.37 -29.24
N ASN A 4 -55.26 -45.11 -28.99
CA ASN A 4 -54.37 -44.05 -29.30
C ASN A 4 -53.45 -43.85 -28.08
N TRP A 5 -52.28 -44.42 -28.10
CA TRP A 5 -51.21 -44.21 -27.13
C TRP A 5 -50.34 -43.09 -27.61
N SER A 6 -50.79 -41.87 -27.39
CA SER A 6 -49.93 -40.70 -27.46
C SER A 6 -49.23 -40.54 -26.12
N ALA A 7 -48.13 -41.20 -25.96
CA ALA A 7 -47.23 -40.91 -24.85
C ALA A 7 -46.49 -39.61 -25.15
N GLU A 8 -47.08 -38.50 -24.80
CA GLU A 8 -46.36 -37.24 -24.72
C GLU A 8 -45.41 -37.30 -23.53
N LEU A 9 -44.21 -37.68 -23.80
CA LEU A 9 -43.09 -37.45 -22.87
C LEU A 9 -42.80 -35.96 -22.82
N VAL A 10 -43.54 -35.27 -21.96
CA VAL A 10 -43.18 -33.89 -21.56
C VAL A 10 -41.93 -33.98 -20.70
N PHE A 11 -40.79 -33.83 -21.33
CA PHE A 11 -39.56 -33.58 -20.63
C PHE A 11 -39.61 -32.15 -20.04
N HIS A 12 -40.14 -32.04 -18.84
CA HIS A 12 -39.93 -30.88 -18.01
C HIS A 12 -38.47 -30.97 -17.53
N GLY A 13 -37.56 -30.53 -18.39
CA GLY A 13 -36.19 -30.23 -18.01
C GLY A 13 -36.22 -29.08 -17.02
N ASN A 14 -36.28 -29.42 -15.76
CA ASN A 14 -36.03 -28.49 -14.69
C ASN A 14 -34.54 -28.07 -14.79
N GLN A 15 -34.29 -27.14 -15.69
CA GLN A 15 -32.99 -26.44 -15.75
C GLN A 15 -33.06 -25.42 -14.60
N GLY A 16 -32.72 -25.90 -13.39
CA GLY A 16 -32.32 -25.03 -12.33
C GLY A 16 -31.23 -24.06 -12.83
N PRO A 17 -31.13 -22.88 -12.25
CA PRO A 17 -30.12 -21.91 -12.70
C PRO A 17 -28.75 -22.58 -12.70
N ARG A 18 -28.18 -22.73 -13.88
CA ARG A 18 -26.81 -23.23 -14.04
C ARG A 18 -25.95 -22.30 -13.21
N PRO A 19 -25.12 -22.81 -12.28
CA PRO A 19 -24.15 -21.95 -11.64
C PRO A 19 -23.34 -21.30 -12.75
N LEU A 20 -23.38 -19.99 -12.82
CA LEU A 20 -22.52 -19.23 -13.71
C LEU A 20 -21.11 -19.54 -13.27
N ILE A 21 -20.47 -20.48 -13.95
CA ILE A 21 -19.04 -20.68 -13.79
C ILE A 21 -18.43 -19.38 -14.28
N PRO A 22 -17.82 -18.58 -13.38
CA PRO A 22 -17.21 -17.34 -13.81
C PRO A 22 -16.21 -17.70 -14.89
N THR A 23 -16.40 -17.12 -16.06
CA THR A 23 -15.52 -17.34 -17.19
C THR A 23 -14.10 -17.06 -16.70
N LEU A 24 -13.15 -17.92 -17.00
CA LEU A 24 -11.75 -17.79 -16.56
C LEU A 24 -11.23 -16.35 -16.71
N PHE A 25 -11.70 -15.65 -17.73
CA PHE A 25 -11.39 -14.25 -17.98
C PHE A 25 -11.89 -13.29 -16.87
N THR A 26 -13.07 -13.55 -16.30
CA THR A 26 -13.61 -12.74 -15.20
C THR A 26 -12.81 -12.99 -13.91
N VAL A 27 -12.47 -14.25 -13.65
CA VAL A 27 -11.65 -14.62 -12.49
C VAL A 27 -10.23 -14.03 -12.61
N PHE A 28 -9.64 -14.05 -13.82
CA PHE A 28 -8.35 -13.40 -14.05
C PHE A 28 -8.41 -11.87 -13.87
N LYS A 29 -9.51 -11.24 -14.29
CA LYS A 29 -9.71 -9.81 -14.12
C LYS A 29 -9.86 -9.43 -12.64
N ASP A 30 -10.60 -10.23 -11.89
CA ASP A 30 -10.78 -10.02 -10.45
C ASP A 30 -9.48 -10.28 -9.67
N ILE A 31 -8.70 -11.28 -10.08
CA ILE A 31 -7.37 -11.55 -9.50
C ILE A 31 -6.40 -10.41 -9.85
N ALA A 32 -6.43 -9.91 -11.08
CA ALA A 32 -5.56 -8.79 -11.49
C ALA A 32 -5.95 -7.47 -10.83
N MET A 33 -7.23 -7.25 -10.52
CA MET A 33 -7.71 -6.06 -9.80
C MET A 33 -7.56 -6.17 -8.28
N ALA A 34 -7.62 -7.39 -7.72
CA ALA A 34 -7.54 -7.62 -6.28
C ALA A 34 -6.13 -7.44 -5.68
N ASP A 35 -5.12 -7.24 -6.49
CA ASP A 35 -3.73 -7.21 -6.03
C ASP A 35 -3.04 -5.85 -6.22
N GLN A 36 -3.81 -4.79 -6.46
CA GLN A 36 -3.25 -3.44 -6.50
C GLN A 36 -2.89 -3.00 -5.08
N LYS A 37 -1.60 -2.82 -4.86
CA LYS A 37 -1.05 -2.33 -3.59
C LYS A 37 -0.33 -1.02 -3.83
N ILE A 38 -0.59 -0.06 -2.96
CA ILE A 38 0.20 1.18 -2.93
C ILE A 38 1.23 1.02 -1.81
N ARG A 39 2.49 1.03 -2.19
CA ARG A 39 3.60 1.05 -1.23
C ARG A 39 4.11 2.47 -1.05
N ILE A 40 4.00 2.95 0.18
CA ILE A 40 4.47 4.28 0.58
C ILE A 40 5.74 4.11 1.40
N ARG A 41 6.80 4.78 0.98
CA ARG A 41 8.07 4.84 1.69
C ARG A 41 8.28 6.24 2.22
N LEU A 42 8.46 6.35 3.52
CA LEU A 42 8.75 7.60 4.21
C LEU A 42 10.22 7.65 4.62
N LYS A 43 10.85 8.80 4.47
CA LYS A 43 12.20 9.06 4.94
C LYS A 43 12.22 10.41 5.65
N ALA A 44 12.84 10.48 6.80
CA ALA A 44 13.07 11.72 7.51
C ALA A 44 14.27 11.63 8.44
N TYR A 45 14.81 12.77 8.79
CA TYR A 45 15.89 12.85 9.79
C TYR A 45 15.34 12.83 11.23
N ASP A 46 14.11 13.30 11.44
CA ASP A 46 13.44 13.28 12.74
C ASP A 46 12.45 12.12 12.83
N HIS A 47 12.65 11.27 13.85
CA HIS A 47 11.77 10.13 14.09
C HIS A 47 10.37 10.54 14.54
N ARG A 48 10.21 11.67 15.22
CA ARG A 48 8.90 12.16 15.69
C ARG A 48 8.03 12.62 14.53
N LEU A 49 8.63 13.36 13.59
CA LEU A 49 7.92 13.84 12.40
C LEU A 49 7.48 12.70 11.51
N ILE A 50 8.36 11.70 11.29
CA ILE A 50 8.02 10.56 10.44
C ILE A 50 6.92 9.70 11.04
N ASP A 51 6.91 9.50 12.36
CA ASP A 51 5.88 8.70 13.03
C ASP A 51 4.52 9.43 13.01
N ARG A 52 4.52 10.76 13.19
CA ARG A 52 3.31 11.56 13.07
C ARG A 52 2.73 11.52 11.65
N SER A 53 3.56 11.76 10.65
CA SER A 53 3.14 11.67 9.25
C SER A 53 2.66 10.27 8.87
N ALA A 54 3.29 9.22 9.38
CA ALA A 54 2.82 7.85 9.16
C ALA A 54 1.43 7.63 9.76
N SER A 55 1.15 8.15 10.96
CA SER A 55 -0.17 8.06 11.60
C SER A 55 -1.23 8.82 10.80
N GLU A 56 -0.93 10.01 10.31
CA GLU A 56 -1.83 10.82 9.49
C GLU A 56 -2.22 10.10 8.18
N ILE A 57 -1.25 9.46 7.53
CA ILE A 57 -1.50 8.64 6.32
C ILE A 57 -2.39 7.44 6.65
N VAL A 58 -2.12 6.73 7.74
CA VAL A 58 -2.90 5.57 8.18
C VAL A 58 -4.35 5.96 8.47
N GLU A 59 -4.57 7.06 9.18
CA GLU A 59 -5.90 7.57 9.51
C GLU A 59 -6.68 7.96 8.25
N THR A 60 -6.02 8.65 7.31
CA THR A 60 -6.63 9.04 6.05
C THR A 60 -7.02 7.83 5.21
N ALA A 61 -6.14 6.84 5.12
CA ALA A 61 -6.43 5.61 4.39
C ALA A 61 -7.56 4.78 5.04
N LYS A 62 -7.59 4.69 6.37
CA LYS A 62 -8.70 4.03 7.09
C LYS A 62 -10.03 4.76 6.91
N ARG A 63 -10.02 6.09 6.88
CA ARG A 63 -11.22 6.90 6.65
C ARG A 63 -11.84 6.66 5.29
N THR A 64 -11.03 6.37 4.29
CA THR A 64 -11.48 6.03 2.93
C THR A 64 -11.86 4.57 2.74
N GLY A 65 -11.73 3.74 3.78
CA GLY A 65 -12.10 2.33 3.78
C GLY A 65 -11.05 1.38 3.21
N ALA A 66 -9.83 1.85 2.94
CA ALA A 66 -8.74 1.00 2.49
C ALA A 66 -8.11 0.21 3.65
N GLN A 67 -7.64 -0.99 3.36
CA GLN A 67 -6.89 -1.76 4.33
C GLN A 67 -5.44 -1.29 4.36
N VAL A 68 -4.94 -0.96 5.55
CA VAL A 68 -3.56 -0.53 5.74
C VAL A 68 -2.80 -1.62 6.50
N ARG A 69 -1.70 -2.05 5.92
CA ARG A 69 -0.69 -2.83 6.64
C ARG A 69 0.27 -1.84 7.27
N GLY A 70 0.26 -1.80 8.61
CA GLY A 70 0.81 -0.76 9.47
C GLY A 70 2.23 -0.31 9.14
N PRO A 71 2.64 0.85 9.69
CA PRO A 71 3.96 1.38 9.46
C PRO A 71 5.03 0.40 9.97
N ILE A 72 5.86 -0.08 9.06
CA ILE A 72 6.97 -0.99 9.36
C ILE A 72 8.24 -0.14 9.47
N PRO A 73 8.92 -0.11 10.63
CA PRO A 73 10.19 0.56 10.75
C PRO A 73 11.27 -0.22 9.99
N LEU A 74 11.99 0.46 9.12
CA LEU A 74 13.18 -0.07 8.46
C LEU A 74 14.43 0.35 9.22
N PRO A 75 15.55 -0.37 9.04
CA PRO A 75 16.83 -0.01 9.66
C PRO A 75 17.21 1.44 9.35
N THR A 76 17.56 2.19 10.38
CA THR A 76 17.99 3.57 10.26
C THR A 76 19.40 3.61 9.66
N LYS A 77 19.57 4.41 8.60
CA LYS A 77 20.89 4.65 8.03
C LYS A 77 21.61 5.70 8.86
N ILE A 78 22.78 5.34 9.38
CA ILE A 78 23.62 6.22 10.18
C ILE A 78 24.87 6.55 9.38
N GLU A 79 25.09 7.82 9.13
CA GLU A 79 26.28 8.35 8.46
C GLU A 79 27.05 9.22 9.44
N ARG A 80 28.31 8.90 9.65
CA ARG A 80 29.19 9.61 10.58
C ARG A 80 30.28 10.34 9.82
N TYR A 81 30.47 11.59 10.17
CA TYR A 81 31.47 12.45 9.58
C TYR A 81 32.41 12.99 10.67
N THR A 82 33.70 12.86 10.44
CA THR A 82 34.74 13.44 11.31
C THR A 82 35.42 14.53 10.56
N VAL A 83 35.39 15.76 11.05
CA VAL A 83 35.94 16.95 10.43
C VAL A 83 36.97 17.57 11.36
N LEU A 84 38.08 18.06 10.78
CA LEU A 84 39.07 18.82 11.52
C LEU A 84 38.50 20.21 11.90
N VAL A 85 38.70 20.62 13.14
CA VAL A 85 38.24 21.93 13.66
C VAL A 85 39.01 23.07 13.03
N SER A 86 40.32 22.87 12.83
CA SER A 86 41.22 23.88 12.29
C SER A 86 41.80 23.48 10.90
N PRO A 87 41.92 24.42 9.96
CA PRO A 87 42.62 24.16 8.67
C PRO A 87 44.10 23.96 8.81
N HIS A 88 44.70 24.36 9.92
CA HIS A 88 46.14 24.30 10.17
C HIS A 88 46.40 23.96 11.62
N VAL A 89 47.41 23.06 11.89
CA VAL A 89 47.79 22.58 13.24
C VAL A 89 46.62 21.84 13.93
N ASP A 90 46.85 21.21 15.06
CA ASP A 90 45.88 20.50 15.88
C ASP A 90 45.09 19.38 15.15
N LYS A 91 45.82 18.41 14.65
CA LYS A 91 45.25 17.22 14.01
C LYS A 91 44.32 16.43 14.95
N ASP A 92 44.49 16.50 16.25
CA ASP A 92 43.71 15.77 17.25
C ASP A 92 42.36 16.44 17.57
N ALA A 93 42.22 17.75 17.30
CA ALA A 93 40.97 18.47 17.46
C ALA A 93 40.03 18.18 16.27
N ARG A 94 39.01 17.37 16.53
CA ARG A 94 38.04 16.96 15.53
C ARG A 94 36.62 17.09 16.03
N ASP A 95 35.74 17.54 15.13
CA ASP A 95 34.30 17.51 15.35
C ASP A 95 33.70 16.28 14.67
N GLN A 96 32.85 15.58 15.40
CA GLN A 96 32.14 14.41 14.89
C GLN A 96 30.68 14.73 14.72
N TYR A 97 30.18 14.52 13.48
CA TYR A 97 28.79 14.72 13.12
C TYR A 97 28.16 13.38 12.76
N GLU A 98 26.89 13.22 13.07
CA GLU A 98 26.13 12.04 12.74
C GLU A 98 24.79 12.43 12.10
N THR A 99 24.50 11.85 10.94
CA THR A 99 23.22 11.99 10.26
C THR A 99 22.49 10.67 10.34
N ARG A 100 21.28 10.68 10.92
CA ARG A 100 20.40 9.52 11.01
C ARG A 100 19.23 9.70 10.07
N THR A 101 19.08 8.78 9.11
CA THR A 101 17.92 8.74 8.21
C THR A 101 16.98 7.64 8.67
N HIS A 102 15.85 8.04 9.24
CA HIS A 102 14.78 7.12 9.62
C HIS A 102 13.94 6.76 8.40
N LYS A 103 13.49 5.51 8.33
CA LYS A 103 12.70 4.99 7.22
C LYS A 103 11.49 4.24 7.75
N ARG A 104 10.32 4.45 7.10
CA ARG A 104 9.08 3.71 7.37
C ARG A 104 8.47 3.25 6.05
N VAL A 105 7.82 2.12 6.07
CA VAL A 105 7.07 1.57 4.92
C VAL A 105 5.65 1.28 5.34
N LEU A 106 4.72 1.68 4.50
CA LEU A 106 3.29 1.42 4.62
C LEU A 106 2.82 0.75 3.33
N ASP A 107 2.02 -0.28 3.45
CA ASP A 107 1.35 -0.90 2.32
C ASP A 107 -0.17 -0.68 2.46
N ILE A 108 -0.77 -0.06 1.47
CA ILE A 108 -2.22 0.10 1.35
C ILE A 108 -2.70 -0.97 0.39
N VAL A 109 -3.58 -1.83 0.88
CA VAL A 109 -4.21 -2.90 0.10
C VAL A 109 -5.59 -2.43 -0.34
N ASP A 110 -5.98 -2.73 -1.57
CA ASP A 110 -7.26 -2.36 -2.18
C ASP A 110 -7.54 -0.85 -2.12
N PRO A 111 -6.68 -0.02 -2.74
CA PRO A 111 -6.91 1.41 -2.78
C PRO A 111 -8.10 1.74 -3.69
N ASN A 112 -9.06 2.51 -3.17
CA ASN A 112 -10.12 3.11 -3.96
C ASN A 112 -9.61 4.43 -4.57
N ASP A 113 -10.25 4.90 -5.64
CA ASP A 113 -9.95 6.21 -6.25
C ASP A 113 -10.02 7.35 -5.20
N LYS A 114 -10.98 7.27 -4.29
CA LYS A 114 -11.12 8.20 -3.16
C LYS A 114 -9.91 8.17 -2.21
N THR A 115 -9.29 7.00 -2.05
CA THR A 115 -8.08 6.85 -1.22
C THR A 115 -6.90 7.54 -1.87
N VAL A 116 -6.73 7.37 -3.18
CA VAL A 116 -5.65 8.01 -3.95
C VAL A 116 -5.80 9.53 -3.92
N ASP A 117 -7.01 10.04 -4.16
CA ASP A 117 -7.29 11.48 -4.10
C ASP A 117 -7.05 12.07 -2.71
N ALA A 118 -7.45 11.35 -1.66
CA ALA A 118 -7.24 11.78 -0.28
C ALA A 118 -5.75 11.82 0.09
N LEU A 119 -4.97 10.84 -0.38
CA LEU A 119 -3.52 10.80 -0.16
C LEU A 119 -2.79 11.92 -0.93
N MET A 120 -3.25 12.25 -2.13
CA MET A 120 -2.66 13.36 -2.90
C MET A 120 -2.95 14.73 -2.29
N LYS A 121 -4.08 14.88 -1.60
CA LYS A 121 -4.49 16.11 -0.91
C LYS A 121 -3.90 16.23 0.50
N LEU A 122 -3.25 15.18 0.98
CA LEU A 122 -2.66 15.18 2.32
C LEU A 122 -1.41 16.05 2.34
N GLU A 123 -1.45 17.09 3.15
CA GLU A 123 -0.28 17.92 3.42
C GLU A 123 0.55 17.26 4.52
N LEU A 124 1.74 16.83 4.15
CA LEU A 124 2.68 16.19 5.07
C LEU A 124 3.71 17.22 5.56
N ALA A 125 4.29 16.94 6.71
CA ALA A 125 5.33 17.78 7.28
C ALA A 125 6.51 17.96 6.31
N ALA A 126 7.01 19.18 6.14
CA ALA A 126 8.07 19.52 5.19
C ALA A 126 9.38 18.72 5.37
N GLY A 127 9.63 18.19 6.56
CA GLY A 127 10.82 17.39 6.87
C GLY A 127 10.73 15.91 6.49
N VAL A 128 9.65 15.48 5.83
CA VAL A 128 9.42 14.09 5.45
C VAL A 128 9.40 13.94 3.93
N ASP A 129 10.29 13.10 3.41
CA ASP A 129 10.29 12.70 2.00
C ASP A 129 9.39 11.48 1.81
N VAL A 130 8.46 11.56 0.85
CA VAL A 130 7.46 10.53 0.59
C VAL A 130 7.60 9.99 -0.82
N GLN A 131 7.78 8.69 -0.94
CA GLN A 131 7.82 8.00 -2.22
C GLN A 131 6.65 7.02 -2.30
N ILE A 132 5.79 7.20 -3.27
CA ILE A 132 4.62 6.35 -3.54
C ILE A 132 4.93 5.48 -4.75
N LYS A 133 4.75 4.17 -4.59
CA LYS A 133 4.86 3.19 -5.68
C LYS A 133 3.60 2.35 -5.74
N LEU A 134 3.05 2.23 -6.94
CA LEU A 134 2.01 1.26 -7.26
C LEU A 134 2.70 -0.08 -7.56
N THR A 135 2.19 -1.13 -6.94
CA THR A 135 2.74 -2.49 -7.13
C THR A 135 1.63 -3.42 -7.55
#